data_a3c2f1a1f0dcd667b4d9bd6e5a111a6e
#
_entry.id   a3c2f1a1f0dcd667b4d9bd6e5a111a6e
#
_cell.length_a   1.000
_cell.length_b   1.000
_cell.length_c   1.000
_cell.angle_alpha   90.00
_cell.angle_beta   90.00
_cell.angle_gamma   90.00
#
_symmetry.space_group_name_H-M   'P 1'
#
loop_
_entity.id
_entity.type
_entity.pdbx_description
1 polymer ?
#
loop_
_entity_poly.entity_id
_entity_poly.type
_entity_poly.pdbx_seq_one_letter_code
_entity_poly.pdbx_strand_id
1 'polypeptide(L)'
;MNDEQIAKDATYWIERCWNPEFNIDIANMQQLSEENQRSVEGNIRILSDMIQHCIDNGFKPVITFLPVTKDLRDKFSASFIENHIMAYTNKAINHRGVTALNYLDDSSFQNKDYFINSFFFNAKGRKLFTAKVLEDLKLV
;
A
#
# COMPACT_ATOMS: atom_id res chain seq x y z
N MET A 1 -11.97 -12.08 -12.59
CA MET A 1 -11.86 -13.32 -11.74
C MET A 1 -13.15 -13.46 -10.94
N ASN A 2 -13.59 -14.69 -10.65
CA ASN A 2 -14.68 -14.91 -9.70
C ASN A 2 -14.16 -14.83 -8.25
N ASP A 3 -15.07 -14.85 -7.26
CA ASP A 3 -14.72 -14.66 -5.83
C ASP A 3 -13.75 -15.73 -5.33
N GLU A 4 -13.94 -16.97 -5.70
CA GLU A 4 -13.05 -18.07 -5.30
C GLU A 4 -11.65 -17.90 -5.88
N GLN A 5 -11.55 -17.44 -7.11
CA GLN A 5 -10.26 -17.18 -7.76
C GLN A 5 -9.52 -16.02 -7.10
N ILE A 6 -10.22 -14.96 -6.70
CA ILE A 6 -9.61 -13.81 -5.99
C ILE A 6 -9.10 -14.23 -4.61
N ALA A 7 -9.87 -15.01 -3.86
CA ALA A 7 -9.46 -15.52 -2.56
C ALA A 7 -8.22 -16.45 -2.66
N LYS A 8 -8.17 -17.32 -3.68
CA LYS A 8 -7.00 -18.16 -3.96
C LYS A 8 -5.79 -17.32 -4.37
N ASP A 9 -5.98 -16.30 -5.19
CA ASP A 9 -4.94 -15.37 -5.61
C ASP A 9 -4.34 -14.62 -4.41
N ALA A 10 -5.17 -14.09 -3.52
CA ALA A 10 -4.73 -13.43 -2.29
C ALA A 10 -3.88 -14.37 -1.40
N THR A 11 -4.32 -15.62 -1.24
CA THR A 11 -3.57 -16.63 -0.47
C THR A 11 -2.24 -16.96 -1.15
N TYR A 12 -2.23 -17.13 -2.46
CA TYR A 12 -1.02 -17.41 -3.23
C TYR A 12 0.03 -16.31 -3.04
N TRP A 13 -0.36 -15.02 -3.19
CA TRP A 13 0.58 -13.92 -3.04
C TRP A 13 1.18 -13.84 -1.63
N ILE A 14 0.39 -14.03 -0.58
CA ILE A 14 0.89 -14.02 0.79
C ILE A 14 1.80 -15.21 1.06
N GLU A 15 1.29 -16.43 0.86
CA GLU A 15 1.94 -17.65 1.35
C GLU A 15 3.05 -18.16 0.44
N ARG A 16 2.93 -17.93 -0.88
CA ARG A 16 3.85 -18.48 -1.87
C ARG A 16 4.82 -17.46 -2.45
N CYS A 17 4.49 -16.18 -2.35
CA CYS A 17 5.34 -15.12 -2.88
C CYS A 17 5.94 -14.27 -1.76
N TRP A 18 5.15 -13.45 -1.08
CA TRP A 18 5.69 -12.41 -0.20
C TRP A 18 6.31 -12.96 1.09
N ASN A 19 5.65 -13.88 1.79
CA ASN A 19 6.21 -14.43 3.02
C ASN A 19 7.56 -15.14 2.77
N PRO A 20 7.72 -16.03 1.76
CA PRO A 20 9.01 -16.63 1.46
C PRO A 20 10.05 -15.63 0.92
N GLU A 21 9.65 -14.73 0.01
CA GLU A 21 10.57 -13.78 -0.64
C GLU A 21 11.19 -12.82 0.37
N PHE A 22 10.40 -12.33 1.31
CA PHE A 22 10.86 -11.37 2.31
C PHE A 22 11.22 -12.00 3.66
N ASN A 23 11.11 -13.32 3.77
CA ASN A 23 11.31 -14.07 5.02
C ASN A 23 10.51 -13.46 6.20
N ILE A 24 9.20 -13.29 6.00
CA ILE A 24 8.26 -12.71 6.95
C ILE A 24 7.00 -13.57 7.09
N ASP A 25 6.20 -13.29 8.10
CA ASP A 25 4.82 -13.78 8.22
C ASP A 25 3.89 -12.57 8.38
N ILE A 26 3.31 -12.12 7.27
CA ILE A 26 2.45 -10.92 7.23
C ILE A 26 1.26 -11.03 8.19
N ALA A 27 0.71 -12.23 8.37
CA ALA A 27 -0.45 -12.43 9.24
C ALA A 27 -0.10 -12.32 10.73
N ASN A 28 1.13 -12.73 11.12
CA ASN A 28 1.56 -12.82 12.52
C ASN A 28 2.83 -12.01 12.81
N MET A 29 3.18 -11.05 11.96
CA MET A 29 4.45 -10.35 12.05
C MET A 29 4.57 -9.52 13.34
N GLN A 30 5.58 -9.84 14.14
CA GLN A 30 5.91 -9.10 15.35
C GLN A 30 7.22 -8.31 15.21
N GLN A 31 8.24 -8.92 14.62
CA GLN A 31 9.55 -8.31 14.43
C GLN A 31 10.13 -8.66 13.05
N LEU A 32 10.93 -7.76 12.51
CA LEU A 32 11.73 -8.01 11.31
C LEU A 32 13.10 -8.60 11.69
N SER A 33 13.65 -9.41 10.80
CA SER A 33 15.08 -9.78 10.87
C SER A 33 15.95 -8.52 10.72
N GLU A 34 17.21 -8.58 11.18
CA GLU A 34 18.15 -7.46 10.99
C GLU A 34 18.37 -7.11 9.52
N GLU A 35 18.35 -8.10 8.63
CA GLU A 35 18.46 -7.90 7.19
C GLU A 35 17.27 -7.12 6.65
N ASN A 36 16.06 -7.53 7.03
CA ASN A 36 14.84 -6.83 6.64
C ASN A 36 14.78 -5.41 7.22
N GLN A 37 15.23 -5.21 8.45
CA GLN A 37 15.31 -3.86 9.04
C GLN A 37 16.23 -2.95 8.23
N ARG A 38 17.41 -3.41 7.84
CA ARG A 38 18.34 -2.65 6.99
C ARG A 38 17.75 -2.33 5.62
N SER A 39 17.05 -3.29 5.00
CA SER A 39 16.36 -3.08 3.73
C SER A 39 15.26 -2.03 3.85
N VAL A 40 14.47 -2.09 4.92
CA VAL A 40 13.41 -1.11 5.20
C VAL A 40 14.00 0.28 5.45
N GLU A 41 15.07 0.42 6.22
CA GLU A 41 15.75 1.70 6.45
C GLU A 41 16.28 2.30 5.13
N GLY A 42 16.82 1.45 4.25
CA GLY A 42 17.21 1.83 2.89
C GLY A 42 16.03 2.36 2.07
N ASN A 43 14.90 1.66 2.08
CA ASN A 43 13.69 2.05 1.36
C ASN A 43 13.06 3.34 1.92
N ILE A 44 13.04 3.52 3.24
CA ILE A 44 12.59 4.77 3.87
C ILE A 44 13.43 5.94 3.38
N ARG A 45 14.75 5.78 3.31
CA ARG A 45 15.67 6.81 2.82
C ARG A 45 15.40 7.15 1.36
N ILE A 46 15.27 6.13 0.50
CA ILE A 46 14.95 6.32 -0.92
C ILE A 46 13.64 7.11 -1.08
N LEU A 47 12.57 6.69 -0.40
CA LEU A 47 11.29 7.40 -0.44
C LEU A 47 11.42 8.84 0.07
N SER A 48 12.16 9.03 1.16
CA SER A 48 12.46 10.34 1.73
C SER A 48 13.17 11.26 0.73
N ASP A 49 14.18 10.73 0.03
CA ASP A 49 14.94 11.47 -0.99
C ASP A 49 14.08 11.80 -2.21
N MET A 50 13.22 10.89 -2.65
CA MET A 50 12.24 11.15 -3.72
C MET A 50 11.27 12.28 -3.35
N ILE A 51 10.74 12.27 -2.13
CA ILE A 51 9.87 13.33 -1.61
C ILE A 51 10.61 14.67 -1.61
N GLN A 52 11.85 14.70 -1.10
CA GLN A 52 12.66 15.90 -1.07
C GLN A 52 12.94 16.44 -2.45
N HIS A 53 13.31 15.56 -3.38
CA HIS A 53 13.51 15.94 -4.79
C HIS A 53 12.26 16.58 -5.40
N CYS A 54 11.08 16.05 -5.14
CA CYS A 54 9.83 16.69 -5.59
C CYS A 54 9.67 18.09 -5.02
N ILE A 55 9.88 18.26 -3.72
CA ILE A 55 9.75 19.55 -3.03
C ILE A 55 10.75 20.56 -3.58
N ASP A 56 12.01 20.18 -3.74
CA ASP A 56 13.08 21.05 -4.25
C ASP A 56 12.82 21.52 -5.69
N ASN A 57 12.05 20.77 -6.46
CA ASN A 57 11.62 21.14 -7.81
C ASN A 57 10.24 21.81 -7.85
N GLY A 58 9.70 22.25 -6.72
CA GLY A 58 8.44 22.99 -6.63
C GLY A 58 7.17 22.15 -6.77
N PHE A 59 7.28 20.81 -6.72
CA PHE A 59 6.13 19.91 -6.70
C PHE A 59 5.58 19.74 -5.29
N LYS A 60 4.29 19.40 -5.21
CA LYS A 60 3.62 19.01 -3.97
C LYS A 60 3.33 17.51 -4.02
N PRO A 61 4.25 16.66 -3.53
CA PRO A 61 4.04 15.22 -3.56
C PRO A 61 2.87 14.82 -2.67
N VAL A 62 2.12 13.81 -3.11
CA VAL A 62 1.05 13.16 -2.34
C VAL A 62 1.35 11.67 -2.31
N ILE A 63 1.26 11.07 -1.14
CA ILE A 63 1.38 9.61 -0.96
C ILE A 63 -0.02 9.02 -0.89
N THR A 64 -0.27 7.96 -1.65
CA THR A 64 -1.53 7.23 -1.60
C THR A 64 -1.28 5.77 -1.26
N PHE A 65 -2.00 5.25 -0.25
CA PHE A 65 -2.08 3.81 -0.01
C PHE A 65 -3.24 3.27 -0.83
N LEU A 66 -2.91 2.43 -1.81
CA LEU A 66 -3.91 1.89 -2.72
C LEU A 66 -4.79 0.85 -2.02
N PRO A 67 -6.08 0.81 -2.32
CA PRO A 67 -6.92 -0.27 -1.85
C PRO A 67 -6.54 -1.58 -2.54
N VAL A 68 -6.76 -2.67 -1.83
CA VAL A 68 -6.67 -4.04 -2.33
C VAL A 68 -8.01 -4.73 -2.14
N THR A 69 -8.20 -5.91 -2.72
CA THR A 69 -9.44 -6.65 -2.46
C THR A 69 -9.57 -6.99 -0.99
N LYS A 70 -10.80 -7.11 -0.49
CA LYS A 70 -11.05 -7.50 0.90
C LYS A 70 -10.37 -8.82 1.25
N ASP A 71 -10.34 -9.79 0.33
CA ASP A 71 -9.70 -11.10 0.54
C ASP A 71 -8.20 -10.97 0.83
N LEU A 72 -7.51 -10.02 0.20
CA LEU A 72 -6.09 -9.76 0.48
C LEU A 72 -5.94 -8.90 1.74
N ARG A 73 -6.77 -7.87 1.91
CA ARG A 73 -6.74 -6.98 3.06
C ARG A 73 -6.92 -7.72 4.39
N ASP A 74 -7.82 -8.69 4.43
CA ASP A 74 -8.10 -9.50 5.63
C ASP A 74 -6.91 -10.38 6.06
N LYS A 75 -5.92 -10.58 5.18
CA LYS A 75 -4.69 -11.30 5.51
C LYS A 75 -3.61 -10.42 6.15
N PHE A 76 -3.76 -9.10 6.09
CA PHE A 76 -2.84 -8.18 6.76
C PHE A 76 -3.26 -8.01 8.21
N SER A 77 -2.38 -8.34 9.14
CA SER A 77 -2.62 -8.02 10.55
C SER A 77 -2.64 -6.49 10.77
N ALA A 78 -3.36 -6.03 11.80
CA ALA A 78 -3.35 -4.62 12.18
C ALA A 78 -1.93 -4.15 12.52
N SER A 79 -1.14 -5.00 13.19
CA SER A 79 0.26 -4.72 13.51
C SER A 79 1.12 -4.57 12.26
N PHE A 80 0.91 -5.38 11.22
CA PHE A 80 1.62 -5.23 9.95
C PHE A 80 1.33 -3.88 9.30
N ILE A 81 0.08 -3.49 9.20
CA ILE A 81 -0.29 -2.21 8.60
C ILE A 81 0.29 -1.04 9.37
N GLU A 82 0.09 -1.00 10.68
CA GLU A 82 0.53 0.12 11.51
C GLU A 82 2.05 0.23 11.54
N ASN A 83 2.76 -0.86 11.85
CA ASN A 83 4.19 -0.84 12.11
C ASN A 83 5.06 -0.95 10.86
N HIS A 84 4.54 -1.56 9.78
CA HIS A 84 5.35 -1.86 8.59
C HIS A 84 4.87 -1.15 7.30
N ILE A 85 3.70 -0.53 7.33
CA ILE A 85 3.24 0.33 6.22
C ILE A 85 3.18 1.77 6.68
N MET A 86 2.32 2.10 7.67
CA MET A 86 2.06 3.48 8.08
C MET A 86 3.26 4.10 8.77
N ALA A 87 3.87 3.42 9.73
CA ALA A 87 5.01 3.95 10.46
C ALA A 87 6.21 4.23 9.55
N TYR A 88 6.47 3.39 8.54
CA TYR A 88 7.57 3.59 7.60
C TYR A 88 7.33 4.78 6.67
N THR A 89 6.11 4.90 6.17
CA THR A 89 5.73 6.06 5.36
C THR A 89 5.83 7.35 6.16
N ASN A 90 5.36 7.36 7.41
CA ASN A 90 5.48 8.53 8.29
C ASN A 90 6.94 8.92 8.55
N LYS A 91 7.84 7.94 8.74
CA LYS A 91 9.29 8.20 8.85
C LYS A 91 9.85 8.82 7.56
N ALA A 92 9.45 8.31 6.39
CA ALA A 92 9.90 8.86 5.11
C ALA A 92 9.38 10.28 4.86
N ILE A 93 8.15 10.60 5.25
CA ILE A 93 7.56 11.95 5.17
C ILE A 93 8.28 12.93 6.10
N ASN A 94 8.68 12.51 7.28
CA ASN A 94 9.48 13.27 8.25
C ASN A 94 8.98 14.71 8.45
N HIS A 95 7.69 14.89 8.76
CA HIS A 95 7.06 16.19 9.06
C HIS A 95 7.13 17.26 7.94
N ARG A 96 7.42 16.90 6.70
CA ARG A 96 7.56 17.84 5.57
C ARG A 96 6.22 18.38 5.01
N GLY A 97 5.11 18.15 5.69
CA GLY A 97 3.80 18.63 5.24
C GLY A 97 3.27 17.90 4.00
N VAL A 98 3.77 16.69 3.74
CA VAL A 98 3.31 15.84 2.63
C VAL A 98 1.94 15.25 2.98
N THR A 99 0.99 15.37 2.08
CA THR A 99 -0.33 14.74 2.23
C THR A 99 -0.20 13.23 2.02
N ALA A 100 -0.73 12.44 2.96
CA ALA A 100 -0.89 11.00 2.80
C ALA A 100 -2.37 10.64 2.84
N LEU A 101 -2.86 9.97 1.79
CA LEU A 101 -4.24 9.52 1.65
C LEU A 101 -4.28 7.99 1.77
N ASN A 102 -5.06 7.49 2.72
CA ASN A 102 -5.18 6.06 2.97
C ASN A 102 -6.52 5.52 2.46
N TYR A 103 -6.47 4.66 1.44
CA TYR A 103 -7.63 4.01 0.85
C TYR A 103 -7.67 2.50 1.09
N LEU A 104 -6.79 1.95 1.93
CA LEU A 104 -6.72 0.49 2.17
C LEU A 104 -8.07 -0.11 2.60
N ASP A 105 -8.82 0.62 3.41
CA ASP A 105 -10.11 0.21 3.94
C ASP A 105 -11.29 1.01 3.37
N ASP A 106 -11.10 1.76 2.27
CA ASP A 106 -12.17 2.56 1.67
C ASP A 106 -13.22 1.66 1.02
N SER A 107 -14.44 1.73 1.53
CA SER A 107 -15.58 0.91 1.07
C SER A 107 -15.94 1.12 -0.40
N SER A 108 -15.59 2.27 -0.98
CA SER A 108 -15.81 2.56 -2.41
C SER A 108 -15.08 1.60 -3.34
N PHE A 109 -14.01 0.94 -2.84
CA PHE A 109 -13.17 0.03 -3.63
C PHE A 109 -13.34 -1.44 -3.25
N GLN A 110 -14.32 -1.81 -2.43
CA GLN A 110 -14.52 -3.21 -2.03
C GLN A 110 -15.11 -4.10 -3.13
N ASN A 111 -15.64 -3.50 -4.21
CA ASN A 111 -16.18 -4.29 -5.33
C ASN A 111 -15.04 -4.94 -6.13
N LYS A 112 -15.03 -6.28 -6.16
CA LYS A 112 -14.06 -7.10 -6.88
C LYS A 112 -14.01 -6.83 -8.38
N ASP A 113 -15.11 -6.34 -8.98
CA ASP A 113 -15.16 -5.94 -10.38
C ASP A 113 -14.21 -4.80 -10.77
N TYR A 114 -13.58 -4.16 -9.79
CA TYR A 114 -12.57 -3.13 -10.03
C TYR A 114 -11.16 -3.68 -10.17
N PHE A 115 -10.95 -4.97 -9.93
CA PHE A 115 -9.64 -5.58 -9.88
C PHE A 115 -9.40 -6.60 -11.00
N ILE A 116 -8.12 -6.75 -11.40
CA ILE A 116 -7.65 -7.82 -12.28
C ILE A 116 -7.34 -9.06 -11.44
N ASN A 117 -6.70 -8.86 -10.28
CA ASN A 117 -6.33 -9.85 -9.28
C ASN A 117 -6.56 -9.27 -7.88
N SER A 118 -6.00 -9.86 -6.83
CA SER A 118 -6.24 -9.42 -5.45
C SER A 118 -5.72 -8.02 -5.10
N PHE A 119 -4.86 -7.40 -5.91
CA PHE A 119 -4.25 -6.09 -5.61
C PHE A 119 -4.08 -5.13 -6.78
N PHE A 120 -4.28 -5.56 -8.03
CA PHE A 120 -4.19 -4.67 -9.19
C PHE A 120 -5.57 -4.26 -9.71
N PHE A 121 -5.80 -2.96 -9.84
CA PHE A 121 -6.97 -2.43 -10.50
C PHE A 121 -7.01 -2.76 -12.00
N ASN A 122 -8.19 -3.08 -12.50
CA ASN A 122 -8.50 -3.03 -13.93
C ASN A 122 -8.75 -1.57 -14.40
N ALA A 123 -9.10 -1.38 -15.67
CA ALA A 123 -9.34 -0.04 -16.23
C ALA A 123 -10.45 0.73 -15.49
N LYS A 124 -11.52 0.04 -15.06
CA LYS A 124 -12.65 0.64 -14.32
C LYS A 124 -12.20 1.08 -12.92
N GLY A 125 -11.48 0.22 -12.21
CA GLY A 125 -10.94 0.52 -10.88
C GLY A 125 -9.95 1.69 -10.91
N ARG A 126 -9.02 1.71 -11.87
CA ARG A 126 -8.09 2.83 -12.04
C ARG A 126 -8.79 4.17 -12.27
N LYS A 127 -9.82 4.18 -13.15
CA LYS A 127 -10.59 5.40 -13.42
C LYS A 127 -11.29 5.92 -12.15
N LEU A 128 -11.94 5.02 -11.41
CA LEU A 128 -12.63 5.36 -10.16
C LEU A 128 -11.63 5.89 -9.12
N PHE A 129 -10.50 5.19 -8.94
CA PHE A 129 -9.48 5.58 -7.97
C PHE A 129 -8.88 6.95 -8.30
N THR A 130 -8.52 7.20 -9.57
CA THR A 130 -8.00 8.49 -9.99
C THR A 130 -9.00 9.63 -9.72
N ALA A 131 -10.28 9.42 -10.05
CA ALA A 131 -11.33 10.41 -9.79
C ALA A 131 -11.45 10.71 -8.29
N LYS A 132 -11.46 9.66 -7.46
CA LYS A 132 -11.54 9.81 -6.00
C LYS A 132 -10.35 10.60 -5.42
N VAL A 133 -9.13 10.29 -5.85
CA VAL A 133 -7.92 11.01 -5.40
C VAL A 133 -7.98 12.49 -5.80
N LEU A 134 -8.40 12.81 -7.04
CA LEU A 134 -8.51 14.20 -7.50
C LEU A 134 -9.58 14.97 -6.72
N GLU A 135 -10.72 14.33 -6.43
CA GLU A 135 -11.78 14.91 -5.60
C GLU A 135 -11.28 15.20 -4.18
N ASP A 136 -10.63 14.24 -3.52
CA ASP A 136 -10.12 14.40 -2.16
C ASP A 136 -9.02 15.47 -2.06
N LEU A 137 -8.27 15.66 -3.14
CA LEU A 137 -7.29 16.74 -3.26
C LEU A 137 -7.90 18.07 -3.71
N LYS A 138 -9.21 18.12 -3.98
CA LYS A 138 -9.93 19.31 -4.50
C LYS A 138 -9.33 19.88 -5.79
N LEU A 139 -8.93 18.99 -6.69
CA LEU A 139 -8.35 19.30 -7.99
C LEU A 139 -9.39 19.25 -9.12
N VAL A 140 -10.59 18.80 -8.84
CA VAL A 140 -11.75 18.73 -9.74
C VAL A 140 -13.02 19.12 -8.99
#